data_d2a1b8c9aa386c51c144c51d5ab8e95b
#
_entry.id   d2a1b8c9aa386c51c144c51d5ab8e95b
#
_cell.length_a   1.000
_cell.length_b   1.000
_cell.length_c   1.000
_cell.angle_alpha   90.00
_cell.angle_beta   90.00
_cell.angle_gamma   90.00
#
_symmetry.space_group_name_H-M   'P 1'
#
loop_
_entity.id
_entity.type
_entity.pdbx_description
1 polymer ?
#
loop_
_entity_poly.entity_id
_entity_poly.type
_entity_poly.pdbx_seq_one_letter_code
_entity_poly.pdbx_strand_id
1 'polypeptide(L)'
;NVSVQSFSLFFRISLFFFLYIETYGTTNHIYGGIPMKLSLETMITNQIKCHGSIQTTLEDDVNVPDTKPDIDFIIKQHGCLELTEITCEQNKCIVHGQLQFELLYASNDDIRPIHNMKGQIPFEETINMDSLSDTDTVFCSYDLEDCQIKLIHSRKISVRAIAGFHCQAEDETSYPAGVDIISDDAARAGMDALVPEGLHKRFDDISYTRSTPRQKDVFRIKDELTLPKGKPDIDTILYYEMTPVNLQTRLLEDSIRITGDLHVFVLYIPVDEERRMEYLETETSIDGIVQCDQCSEQMIPDIIFQPGCGSMEVKPDEDGEQRILEIELPLNMTMKFYEDVKLPILKDAYSTACELTLSKKPVTFEQLLLKTQNVIRVSDQIKPDDKQERILQICTASGRVQIDEQEIREDGIALEGIVALDILYITENDDQPLGSLNAVIPFQHFMEIKGISPEDHYLLQTDISQISVIMLDAAEIEAKVVLSVSAIVFTSAGCNVITQIEEAPQDLERLQKMPGIVGFIVSDNSSLWDIAKEYQTSPESIMELNGLTSEEVHPGDRLLLAKQVDGL
;
A
#
# COMPACT_ATOMS: atom_id res chain seq x y z
N ASN A 1 -47.40 -19.97 -25.83
CA ASN A 1 -47.40 -18.77 -26.61
C ASN A 1 -46.08 -18.06 -26.47
N VAL A 2 -45.21 -18.51 -27.31
CA VAL A 2 -44.07 -17.88 -27.96
C VAL A 2 -43.35 -16.76 -27.17
N SER A 3 -42.26 -17.16 -26.57
CA SER A 3 -41.17 -16.34 -26.07
C SER A 3 -40.18 -16.08 -27.20
N VAL A 4 -39.82 -14.85 -27.43
CA VAL A 4 -38.68 -14.46 -28.26
C VAL A 4 -37.52 -14.14 -27.32
N GLN A 5 -36.55 -15.03 -27.30
CA GLN A 5 -35.23 -14.75 -26.73
C GLN A 5 -34.42 -13.96 -27.76
N SER A 6 -34.05 -12.76 -27.42
CA SER A 6 -33.02 -12.03 -28.15
C SER A 6 -31.65 -12.27 -27.49
N PHE A 7 -30.81 -13.00 -28.21
CA PHE A 7 -29.36 -13.09 -27.98
C PHE A 7 -28.75 -11.70 -28.24
N SER A 8 -28.19 -11.06 -27.24
CA SER A 8 -27.28 -9.93 -27.43
C SER A 8 -25.87 -10.39 -27.04
N LEU A 9 -25.13 -10.70 -28.09
CA LEU A 9 -23.70 -10.96 -28.06
C LEU A 9 -23.00 -9.60 -27.84
N PHE A 10 -22.59 -9.28 -26.63
CA PHE A 10 -21.73 -8.13 -26.39
C PHE A 10 -20.27 -8.52 -26.58
N PHE A 11 -19.76 -8.26 -27.78
CA PHE A 11 -18.35 -8.06 -28.02
C PHE A 11 -17.92 -6.81 -27.25
N ARG A 12 -17.24 -6.96 -26.12
CA ARG A 12 -16.46 -5.88 -25.51
C ARG A 12 -15.11 -5.83 -26.22
N ILE A 13 -15.05 -5.02 -27.26
CA ILE A 13 -13.80 -4.48 -27.78
C ILE A 13 -13.28 -3.51 -26.74
N SER A 14 -12.15 -3.81 -26.15
CA SER A 14 -11.37 -2.88 -25.35
C SER A 14 -10.96 -1.72 -26.25
N LEU A 15 -11.67 -0.62 -26.15
CA LEU A 15 -11.34 0.62 -26.84
C LEU A 15 -10.35 1.36 -25.95
N PHE A 16 -9.06 1.26 -26.28
CA PHE A 16 -8.06 2.21 -25.85
C PHE A 16 -8.48 3.58 -26.41
N PHE A 17 -9.04 4.43 -25.54
CA PHE A 17 -9.25 5.82 -25.87
C PHE A 17 -7.90 6.53 -25.84
N PHE A 18 -7.27 6.64 -27.02
CA PHE A 18 -6.30 7.69 -27.27
C PHE A 18 -7.05 9.03 -27.26
N LEU A 19 -6.90 9.77 -26.18
CA LEU A 19 -7.30 11.18 -26.17
C LEU A 19 -6.29 11.97 -26.99
N TYR A 20 -6.59 12.13 -28.27
CA TYR A 20 -5.91 13.04 -29.18
C TYR A 20 -6.34 14.46 -28.83
N ILE A 21 -5.51 15.21 -28.13
CA ILE A 21 -5.69 16.66 -28.04
C ILE A 21 -5.06 17.27 -29.30
N GLU A 22 -5.85 17.49 -30.32
CA GLU A 22 -5.46 18.35 -31.44
C GLU A 22 -5.47 19.82 -30.99
N THR A 23 -4.30 20.36 -30.69
CA THR A 23 -4.13 21.82 -30.69
C THR A 23 -3.84 22.27 -32.10
N TYR A 24 -4.85 22.82 -32.78
CA TYR A 24 -4.68 23.50 -34.05
C TYR A 24 -3.95 24.83 -33.84
N GLY A 25 -2.64 24.83 -34.15
CA GLY A 25 -1.88 26.04 -34.41
C GLY A 25 -1.64 26.12 -35.92
N THR A 26 -2.46 26.90 -36.63
CA THR A 26 -2.23 27.21 -38.05
C THR A 26 -1.11 28.23 -38.16
N THR A 27 0.07 27.80 -38.61
CA THR A 27 1.04 28.68 -39.26
C THR A 27 1.42 28.10 -40.63
N ASN A 28 0.93 28.74 -41.68
CA ASN A 28 1.39 28.52 -43.03
C ASN A 28 2.85 28.98 -43.14
N HIS A 29 3.79 28.05 -43.25
CA HIS A 29 5.16 28.35 -43.69
C HIS A 29 5.52 27.58 -44.95
N ILE A 30 5.62 28.32 -46.06
CA ILE A 30 6.18 27.88 -47.36
C ILE A 30 7.69 27.99 -47.24
N TYR A 31 8.34 26.95 -46.70
CA TYR A 31 9.77 26.69 -46.87
C TYR A 31 9.95 25.19 -47.05
N GLY A 32 10.76 24.78 -48.01
CA GLY A 32 10.88 23.42 -48.54
C GLY A 32 11.44 22.34 -47.60
N GLY A 33 11.13 22.38 -46.31
CA GLY A 33 11.43 21.32 -45.35
C GLY A 33 10.17 20.55 -44.99
N ILE A 34 10.29 19.27 -44.73
CA ILE A 34 9.21 18.44 -44.22
C ILE A 34 8.96 18.88 -42.76
N PRO A 35 7.77 19.34 -42.39
CA PRO A 35 7.50 19.79 -41.02
C PRO A 35 7.72 18.65 -40.01
N MET A 36 8.37 19.00 -38.89
CA MET A 36 8.70 18.06 -37.82
C MET A 36 7.65 18.11 -36.71
N LYS A 37 7.36 16.95 -36.13
CA LYS A 37 6.46 16.80 -35.01
C LYS A 37 7.15 16.07 -33.87
N LEU A 38 6.98 16.56 -32.66
CA LEU A 38 7.42 15.87 -31.45
C LEU A 38 6.48 14.69 -31.15
N SER A 39 7.03 13.50 -31.05
CA SER A 39 6.33 12.33 -30.53
C SER A 39 6.36 12.40 -29.01
N LEU A 40 5.19 12.30 -28.40
CA LEU A 40 5.03 12.41 -26.96
C LEU A 40 4.56 11.08 -26.39
N GLU A 41 5.18 10.65 -25.30
CA GLU A 41 4.62 9.66 -24.40
C GLU A 41 4.23 10.29 -23.07
N THR A 42 3.21 9.73 -22.42
CA THR A 42 2.70 10.27 -21.18
C THR A 42 3.30 9.51 -20.01
N MET A 43 4.08 10.20 -19.20
CA MET A 43 4.51 9.71 -17.90
C MET A 43 3.36 9.92 -16.90
N ILE A 44 2.89 8.85 -16.31
CA ILE A 44 1.82 8.89 -15.32
C ILE A 44 2.44 8.63 -13.95
N THR A 45 2.23 9.55 -13.02
CA THR A 45 2.65 9.44 -11.63
C THR A 45 1.46 9.71 -10.71
N ASN A 46 1.31 8.91 -9.67
CA ASN A 46 0.32 9.17 -8.64
C ASN A 46 1.00 9.86 -7.45
N GLN A 47 0.45 10.98 -7.04
CA GLN A 47 0.95 11.76 -5.91
C GLN A 47 -0.13 11.89 -4.85
N ILE A 48 0.28 11.97 -3.59
CA ILE A 48 -0.66 12.30 -2.51
C ILE A 48 -1.09 13.75 -2.71
N LYS A 49 -2.37 13.95 -3.04
CA LYS A 49 -3.00 15.26 -3.19
C LYS A 49 -3.17 15.94 -1.84
N CYS A 50 -3.71 15.22 -0.89
CA CYS A 50 -3.90 15.68 0.48
C CYS A 50 -4.03 14.48 1.44
N HIS A 51 -3.72 14.73 2.68
CA HIS A 51 -3.88 13.78 3.77
C HIS A 51 -4.38 14.49 5.03
N GLY A 52 -5.00 13.73 5.91
CA GLY A 52 -5.43 14.19 7.23
C GLY A 52 -5.50 13.02 8.18
N SER A 53 -5.24 13.29 9.45
CA SER A 53 -5.36 12.29 10.50
C SER A 53 -6.04 12.88 11.72
N ILE A 54 -6.75 12.03 12.46
CA ILE A 54 -7.35 12.37 13.74
C ILE A 54 -7.24 11.18 14.67
N GLN A 55 -6.95 11.45 15.93
CA GLN A 55 -7.13 10.52 17.03
C GLN A 55 -8.35 10.99 17.83
N THR A 56 -9.30 10.12 18.05
CA THR A 56 -10.54 10.43 18.75
C THR A 56 -10.83 9.46 19.87
N THR A 57 -11.64 9.89 20.82
CA THR A 57 -12.14 9.04 21.90
C THR A 57 -13.62 8.79 21.67
N LEU A 58 -13.97 7.53 21.45
CA LEU A 58 -15.35 7.05 21.39
C LEU A 58 -15.75 6.61 22.79
N GLU A 59 -16.78 7.22 23.37
CA GLU A 59 -17.21 6.92 24.74
C GLU A 59 -18.74 6.89 24.83
N ASP A 60 -19.27 5.84 25.46
CA ASP A 60 -20.69 5.72 25.76
C ASP A 60 -20.93 4.85 27.02
N ASP A 61 -22.04 5.11 27.67
CA ASP A 61 -22.52 4.34 28.78
C ASP A 61 -23.61 3.35 28.37
N VAL A 62 -23.34 2.06 28.54
CA VAL A 62 -24.21 0.99 28.06
C VAL A 62 -24.83 0.24 29.24
N ASN A 63 -26.16 0.01 29.19
CA ASN A 63 -26.86 -0.78 30.18
C ASN A 63 -26.75 -2.28 29.85
N VAL A 64 -26.54 -3.09 30.87
CA VAL A 64 -26.61 -4.56 30.77
C VAL A 64 -28.05 -4.97 30.45
N PRO A 65 -28.28 -5.75 29.35
CA PRO A 65 -29.62 -6.22 29.01
C PRO A 65 -30.29 -7.03 30.14
N ASP A 66 -31.60 -6.93 30.28
CA ASP A 66 -32.36 -7.63 31.34
C ASP A 66 -32.24 -9.16 31.23
N THR A 67 -31.90 -9.68 30.08
CA THR A 67 -31.66 -11.12 29.81
C THR A 67 -30.32 -11.63 30.32
N LYS A 68 -29.44 -10.73 30.73
CA LYS A 68 -28.10 -11.05 31.24
C LYS A 68 -28.01 -10.78 32.73
N PRO A 69 -27.27 -11.60 33.50
CA PRO A 69 -27.09 -11.38 34.93
C PRO A 69 -26.25 -10.13 35.23
N ASP A 70 -26.26 -9.74 36.49
CA ASP A 70 -25.47 -8.62 37.00
C ASP A 70 -23.97 -8.90 36.86
N ILE A 71 -23.21 -7.90 36.48
CA ILE A 71 -21.75 -7.97 36.36
C ILE A 71 -21.14 -7.79 37.76
N ASP A 72 -20.29 -8.74 38.16
CA ASP A 72 -19.47 -8.64 39.38
C ASP A 72 -18.10 -8.03 39.01
N PHE A 73 -17.40 -8.64 38.08
CA PHE A 73 -16.15 -8.08 37.51
C PHE A 73 -15.95 -8.46 36.03
N ILE A 74 -15.18 -7.65 35.35
CA ILE A 74 -14.83 -7.84 33.94
C ILE A 74 -13.58 -8.70 33.85
N ILE A 75 -13.64 -9.77 33.04
CA ILE A 75 -12.53 -10.69 32.82
C ILE A 75 -11.74 -10.25 31.57
N LYS A 76 -12.38 -10.13 30.40
CA LYS A 76 -11.75 -9.76 29.14
C LYS A 76 -12.65 -8.81 28.38
N GLN A 77 -12.05 -7.91 27.65
CA GLN A 77 -12.73 -6.95 26.79
C GLN A 77 -12.08 -6.95 25.41
N HIS A 78 -12.90 -6.83 24.40
CA HIS A 78 -12.44 -6.74 23.00
C HIS A 78 -13.24 -5.68 22.27
N GLY A 79 -12.57 -4.91 21.42
CA GLY A 79 -13.17 -3.91 20.55
C GLY A 79 -12.78 -4.15 19.09
N CYS A 80 -13.70 -3.83 18.18
CA CYS A 80 -13.48 -3.89 16.75
C CYS A 80 -14.11 -2.66 16.10
N LEU A 81 -13.36 -1.95 15.28
CA LEU A 81 -13.88 -0.84 14.48
C LEU A 81 -14.34 -1.32 13.11
N GLU A 82 -15.51 -0.87 12.71
CA GLU A 82 -16.06 -1.12 11.37
C GLU A 82 -16.46 0.20 10.73
N LEU A 83 -15.86 0.53 9.60
CA LEU A 83 -16.26 1.69 8.80
C LEU A 83 -17.43 1.31 7.90
N THR A 84 -18.48 2.13 7.91
CA THR A 84 -19.67 1.92 7.07
C THR A 84 -19.67 2.80 5.84
N GLU A 85 -19.23 4.06 5.97
CA GLU A 85 -19.25 5.03 4.89
C GLU A 85 -18.14 6.07 5.05
N ILE A 86 -17.60 6.55 3.93
CA ILE A 86 -16.67 7.68 3.87
C ILE A 86 -17.26 8.69 2.89
N THR A 87 -17.55 9.89 3.37
CA THR A 87 -18.09 10.98 2.57
C THR A 87 -17.08 12.10 2.42
N CYS A 88 -16.84 12.52 1.17
CA CYS A 88 -15.92 13.62 0.86
C CYS A 88 -16.72 14.92 0.68
N GLU A 89 -16.29 15.97 1.37
CA GLU A 89 -16.74 17.33 1.19
C GLU A 89 -15.54 18.26 0.95
N GLN A 90 -15.80 19.50 0.56
CA GLN A 90 -14.70 20.43 0.32
C GLN A 90 -13.85 20.65 1.59
N ASN A 91 -12.57 20.31 1.51
CA ASN A 91 -11.55 20.40 2.57
C ASN A 91 -11.83 19.52 3.82
N LYS A 92 -12.71 18.56 3.75
CA LYS A 92 -12.94 17.62 4.85
C LYS A 92 -13.46 16.26 4.38
N CYS A 93 -13.12 15.26 5.11
CA CYS A 93 -13.61 13.89 4.98
C CYS A 93 -14.44 13.54 6.21
N ILE A 94 -15.61 12.95 6.05
CA ILE A 94 -16.46 12.48 7.12
C ILE A 94 -16.47 10.94 7.08
N VAL A 95 -16.10 10.34 8.20
CA VAL A 95 -16.01 8.90 8.36
C VAL A 95 -17.12 8.44 9.30
N HIS A 96 -17.99 7.56 8.82
CA HIS A 96 -19.04 6.94 9.62
C HIS A 96 -18.69 5.50 9.91
N GLY A 97 -19.02 5.03 11.10
CA GLY A 97 -18.75 3.66 11.48
C GLY A 97 -19.38 3.26 12.81
N GLN A 98 -18.97 2.10 13.28
CA GLN A 98 -19.40 1.57 14.57
C GLN A 98 -18.20 0.95 15.29
N LEU A 99 -18.11 1.20 16.59
CA LEU A 99 -17.29 0.43 17.51
C LEU A 99 -18.13 -0.75 18.00
N GLN A 100 -17.80 -1.94 17.57
CA GLN A 100 -18.35 -3.17 18.17
C GLN A 100 -17.49 -3.54 19.37
N PHE A 101 -18.11 -3.91 20.48
CA PHE A 101 -17.39 -4.37 21.66
C PHE A 101 -17.96 -5.69 22.19
N GLU A 102 -17.09 -6.49 22.72
CA GLU A 102 -17.42 -7.74 23.41
C GLU A 102 -16.78 -7.75 24.79
N LEU A 103 -17.55 -8.22 25.75
CA LEU A 103 -17.19 -8.27 27.17
C LEU A 103 -17.41 -9.68 27.70
N LEU A 104 -16.37 -10.28 28.25
CA LEU A 104 -16.42 -11.49 29.05
C LEU A 104 -16.38 -11.09 30.55
N TYR A 105 -17.36 -11.51 31.33
CA TYR A 105 -17.50 -11.08 32.70
C TYR A 105 -17.96 -12.20 33.64
N ALA A 106 -17.66 -12.05 34.90
CA ALA A 106 -18.19 -12.90 35.96
C ALA A 106 -19.46 -12.30 36.58
N SER A 107 -20.35 -13.18 36.98
CA SER A 107 -21.55 -12.88 37.78
C SER A 107 -21.53 -13.69 39.06
N ASN A 108 -22.34 -13.27 40.02
CA ASN A 108 -22.55 -14.02 41.30
C ASN A 108 -23.52 -15.20 41.11
N ASP A 109 -23.53 -15.86 39.96
CA ASP A 109 -24.31 -17.07 39.70
C ASP A 109 -23.47 -18.31 40.03
N ASP A 110 -23.89 -19.08 40.99
CA ASP A 110 -23.17 -20.28 41.47
C ASP A 110 -23.11 -21.40 40.42
N ILE A 111 -24.05 -21.41 39.45
CA ILE A 111 -24.14 -22.45 38.44
C ILE A 111 -23.34 -22.08 37.18
N ARG A 112 -23.54 -20.86 36.71
CA ARG A 112 -22.86 -20.34 35.48
C ARG A 112 -22.24 -18.99 35.82
N PRO A 113 -21.03 -18.96 36.36
CA PRO A 113 -20.41 -17.70 36.78
C PRO A 113 -19.93 -16.82 35.66
N ILE A 114 -19.69 -17.35 34.43
CA ILE A 114 -19.11 -16.63 33.31
C ILE A 114 -20.15 -16.35 32.25
N HIS A 115 -20.21 -15.10 31.80
CA HIS A 115 -21.12 -14.61 30.77
C HIS A 115 -20.42 -13.68 29.77
N ASN A 116 -21.05 -13.47 28.62
CA ASN A 116 -20.65 -12.48 27.67
C ASN A 116 -21.72 -11.41 27.42
N MET A 117 -21.26 -10.27 26.95
CA MET A 117 -22.12 -9.20 26.47
C MET A 117 -21.48 -8.59 25.23
N LYS A 118 -22.28 -8.34 24.18
CA LYS A 118 -21.87 -7.63 22.98
C LYS A 118 -22.68 -6.35 22.84
N GLY A 119 -22.06 -5.33 22.26
CA GLY A 119 -22.75 -4.07 21.98
C GLY A 119 -22.04 -3.30 20.86
N GLN A 120 -22.64 -2.19 20.46
CA GLN A 120 -22.11 -1.34 19.41
C GLN A 120 -22.34 0.13 19.75
N ILE A 121 -21.38 0.97 19.36
CA ILE A 121 -21.43 2.43 19.52
C ILE A 121 -21.21 3.04 18.14
N PRO A 122 -22.21 3.70 17.55
CA PRO A 122 -22.04 4.39 16.28
C PRO A 122 -21.17 5.63 16.48
N PHE A 123 -20.37 5.98 15.47
CA PHE A 123 -19.58 7.20 15.48
C PHE A 123 -19.60 7.89 14.11
N GLU A 124 -19.35 9.20 14.16
CA GLU A 124 -19.16 10.06 13.00
C GLU A 124 -18.00 11.00 13.31
N GLU A 125 -16.94 10.93 12.51
CA GLU A 125 -15.73 11.73 12.72
C GLU A 125 -15.40 12.56 11.49
N THR A 126 -15.05 13.83 11.71
CA THR A 126 -14.68 14.77 10.65
C THR A 126 -13.18 14.99 10.63
N ILE A 127 -12.54 14.70 9.50
CA ILE A 127 -11.11 14.86 9.29
C ILE A 127 -10.88 15.99 8.31
N ASN A 128 -10.12 17.01 8.72
CA ASN A 128 -9.77 18.12 7.84
C ASN A 128 -8.66 17.69 6.87
N MET A 129 -8.90 17.94 5.59
CA MET A 129 -7.99 17.60 4.49
C MET A 129 -7.95 18.75 3.50
N ASP A 130 -6.94 19.62 3.62
CA ASP A 130 -6.79 20.77 2.75
C ASP A 130 -6.68 20.37 1.28
N SER A 131 -7.39 21.07 0.41
CA SER A 131 -7.48 20.79 -1.04
C SER A 131 -8.30 19.55 -1.46
N LEU A 132 -8.99 18.88 -0.54
CA LEU A 132 -9.94 17.83 -0.88
C LEU A 132 -11.15 18.43 -1.60
N SER A 133 -11.64 17.73 -2.64
CA SER A 133 -12.89 18.05 -3.34
C SER A 133 -13.91 16.92 -3.13
N ASP A 134 -15.17 17.21 -3.39
CA ASP A 134 -16.29 16.27 -3.31
C ASP A 134 -16.23 15.11 -4.33
N THR A 135 -15.39 15.27 -5.37
CA THR A 135 -15.17 14.26 -6.41
C THR A 135 -13.98 13.36 -6.16
N ASP A 136 -13.16 13.68 -5.15
CA ASP A 136 -11.98 12.89 -4.85
C ASP A 136 -12.35 11.58 -4.15
N THR A 137 -11.53 10.56 -4.38
CA THR A 137 -11.63 9.28 -3.67
C THR A 137 -10.67 9.28 -2.49
N VAL A 138 -11.20 9.12 -1.28
CA VAL A 138 -10.42 9.04 -0.05
C VAL A 138 -10.25 7.61 0.40
N PHE A 139 -9.02 7.26 0.73
CA PHE A 139 -8.66 6.02 1.42
C PHE A 139 -8.39 6.33 2.87
N CYS A 140 -9.11 5.65 3.76
CA CYS A 140 -8.94 5.78 5.19
C CYS A 140 -8.44 4.45 5.75
N SER A 141 -7.29 4.46 6.38
CA SER A 141 -6.85 3.43 7.31
C SER A 141 -7.22 3.84 8.73
N TYR A 142 -7.49 2.87 9.56
CA TYR A 142 -7.91 3.12 10.94
C TYR A 142 -7.35 2.03 11.84
N ASP A 143 -7.14 2.39 13.10
CA ASP A 143 -6.69 1.48 14.15
C ASP A 143 -7.43 1.77 15.44
N LEU A 144 -7.62 0.70 16.22
CA LEU A 144 -8.13 0.78 17.58
C LEU A 144 -6.93 0.71 18.53
N GLU A 145 -6.48 1.87 19.00
CA GLU A 145 -5.29 1.97 19.86
C GLU A 145 -5.56 1.41 21.25
N ASP A 146 -6.74 1.66 21.80
CA ASP A 146 -7.16 1.17 23.12
C ASP A 146 -8.68 0.98 23.19
N CYS A 147 -9.12 0.02 24.00
CA CYS A 147 -10.53 -0.20 24.30
C CYS A 147 -10.66 -0.61 25.76
N GLN A 148 -11.21 0.26 26.58
CA GLN A 148 -11.42 0.04 28.01
C GLN A 148 -12.91 0.03 28.33
N ILE A 149 -13.33 -1.05 29.01
CA ILE A 149 -14.69 -1.17 29.52
C ILE A 149 -14.62 -1.18 31.05
N LYS A 150 -15.29 -0.22 31.69
CA LYS A 150 -15.29 -0.08 33.14
C LYS A 150 -16.69 -0.28 33.69
N LEU A 151 -16.76 -0.97 34.82
CA LEU A 151 -18.02 -1.15 35.56
C LEU A 151 -18.36 0.14 36.30
N ILE A 152 -19.53 0.73 35.99
CA ILE A 152 -20.11 1.84 36.77
C ILE A 152 -20.89 1.27 37.96
N HIS A 153 -21.74 0.29 37.71
CA HIS A 153 -22.42 -0.56 38.71
C HIS A 153 -22.86 -1.86 38.02
N SER A 154 -23.35 -2.84 38.77
CA SER A 154 -23.62 -4.20 38.25
C SER A 154 -24.48 -4.29 36.98
N ARG A 155 -25.25 -3.24 36.65
CA ARG A 155 -26.13 -3.17 35.47
C ARG A 155 -25.73 -2.10 34.46
N LYS A 156 -24.57 -1.44 34.64
CA LYS A 156 -24.13 -0.38 33.72
C LYS A 156 -22.62 -0.35 33.59
N ILE A 157 -22.16 -0.29 32.35
CA ILE A 157 -20.74 -0.17 31.97
C ILE A 157 -20.49 1.13 31.24
N SER A 158 -19.27 1.66 31.33
CA SER A 158 -18.75 2.72 30.47
C SER A 158 -17.75 2.10 29.51
N VAL A 159 -17.96 2.30 28.23
CA VAL A 159 -17.08 1.86 27.16
C VAL A 159 -16.33 3.07 26.67
N ARG A 160 -15.00 3.01 26.65
CA ARG A 160 -14.13 4.07 26.13
C ARG A 160 -13.10 3.46 25.21
N ALA A 161 -13.06 3.93 23.97
CA ALA A 161 -12.08 3.49 22.98
C ALA A 161 -11.31 4.69 22.40
N ILE A 162 -10.03 4.49 22.12
CA ILE A 162 -9.19 5.45 21.40
C ILE A 162 -8.99 4.90 20.01
N ALA A 163 -9.40 5.66 19.00
CA ALA A 163 -9.34 5.28 17.60
C ALA A 163 -8.52 6.30 16.80
N GLY A 164 -7.61 5.81 15.99
CA GLY A 164 -6.86 6.58 15.00
C GLY A 164 -7.47 6.44 13.61
N PHE A 165 -7.59 7.55 12.87
CA PHE A 165 -8.02 7.56 11.47
C PHE A 165 -7.01 8.32 10.64
N HIS A 166 -6.52 7.70 9.56
CA HIS A 166 -5.56 8.29 8.63
C HIS A 166 -6.16 8.25 7.23
N CYS A 167 -6.54 9.41 6.72
CA CYS A 167 -7.18 9.56 5.43
C CYS A 167 -6.22 10.20 4.44
N GLN A 168 -6.20 9.71 3.20
CA GLN A 168 -5.44 10.30 2.11
C GLN A 168 -6.23 10.25 0.81
N ALA A 169 -6.06 11.28 -0.01
CA ALA A 169 -6.52 11.32 -1.39
C ALA A 169 -5.30 11.37 -2.31
N GLU A 170 -5.38 10.64 -3.41
CA GLU A 170 -4.32 10.60 -4.43
C GLU A 170 -4.82 11.29 -5.69
N ASP A 171 -3.90 11.94 -6.41
CA ASP A 171 -4.15 12.56 -7.70
C ASP A 171 -3.20 11.98 -8.75
N GLU A 172 -3.75 11.68 -9.91
CA GLU A 172 -2.97 11.22 -11.05
C GLU A 172 -2.44 12.43 -11.82
N THR A 173 -1.13 12.57 -11.83
CA THR A 173 -0.47 13.63 -12.60
C THR A 173 0.17 13.04 -13.85
N SER A 174 -0.14 13.63 -15.00
CA SER A 174 0.39 13.20 -16.29
C SER A 174 1.33 14.27 -16.87
N TYR A 175 2.52 13.83 -17.29
CA TYR A 175 3.52 14.68 -17.90
C TYR A 175 3.80 14.20 -19.32
N PRO A 176 3.53 15.03 -20.36
CA PRO A 176 3.95 14.70 -21.71
C PRO A 176 5.47 14.81 -21.83
N ALA A 177 6.13 13.73 -22.19
CA ALA A 177 7.56 13.66 -22.42
C ALA A 177 7.86 13.39 -23.91
N GLY A 178 8.70 14.19 -24.50
CA GLY A 178 9.17 13.98 -25.86
C GLY A 178 10.06 12.75 -25.95
N VAL A 179 9.64 11.77 -26.75
CA VAL A 179 10.35 10.51 -26.95
C VAL A 179 11.01 10.44 -28.32
N ASP A 180 10.51 11.18 -29.30
CA ASP A 180 11.12 11.25 -30.63
C ASP A 180 10.68 12.50 -31.40
N ILE A 181 11.39 12.83 -32.50
CA ILE A 181 10.99 13.81 -33.51
C ILE A 181 10.80 13.07 -34.82
N ILE A 182 9.61 13.17 -35.39
CA ILE A 182 9.19 12.51 -36.62
C ILE A 182 8.76 13.55 -37.67
N SER A 183 8.77 13.18 -38.97
CA SER A 183 8.17 14.02 -39.98
C SER A 183 6.64 14.02 -39.89
N ASP A 184 5.98 15.16 -40.11
CA ASP A 184 4.52 15.26 -40.07
C ASP A 184 3.83 14.39 -41.14
N ASP A 185 4.48 14.18 -42.29
CA ASP A 185 3.98 13.30 -43.34
C ASP A 185 4.01 11.82 -42.93
N ALA A 186 5.02 11.38 -42.20
CA ALA A 186 5.11 10.02 -41.65
C ALA A 186 4.07 9.81 -40.56
N ALA A 187 3.84 10.81 -39.71
CA ALA A 187 2.79 10.77 -38.68
C ALA A 187 1.38 10.58 -39.26
N ARG A 188 1.12 11.23 -40.44
CA ARG A 188 -0.18 11.09 -41.14
C ARG A 188 -0.32 9.77 -41.91
N ALA A 189 0.79 9.17 -42.34
CA ALA A 189 0.77 7.94 -43.16
C ALA A 189 0.80 6.65 -42.36
N GLY A 190 1.08 6.69 -41.06
CA GLY A 190 1.24 5.48 -40.22
C GLY A 190 2.38 4.56 -40.67
N MET A 191 3.36 5.11 -41.42
CA MET A 191 4.54 4.41 -41.89
C MET A 191 5.73 4.63 -40.94
N ASP A 192 6.72 3.72 -40.97
CA ASP A 192 7.99 3.89 -40.28
C ASP A 192 8.57 5.28 -40.58
N ALA A 193 8.87 6.03 -39.53
CA ALA A 193 9.17 7.43 -39.59
C ALA A 193 10.40 7.71 -40.52
N LEU A 194 10.17 8.41 -41.62
CA LEU A 194 11.26 9.05 -42.35
C LEU A 194 11.91 10.08 -41.42
N VAL A 195 13.14 9.81 -41.01
CA VAL A 195 13.94 10.77 -40.23
C VAL A 195 14.19 11.97 -41.13
N PRO A 196 13.82 13.21 -40.72
CA PRO A 196 14.14 14.40 -41.50
C PRO A 196 15.64 14.49 -41.74
N GLU A 197 16.02 14.82 -42.98
CA GLU A 197 17.41 14.94 -43.37
C GLU A 197 18.10 16.02 -42.51
N GLY A 198 19.30 15.73 -42.01
CA GLY A 198 20.06 16.65 -41.16
C GLY A 198 19.56 16.78 -39.70
N LEU A 199 18.60 15.97 -39.26
CA LEU A 199 18.16 15.96 -37.87
C LEU A 199 19.01 15.01 -37.02
N HIS A 200 19.62 15.57 -35.97
CA HIS A 200 20.41 14.84 -34.99
C HIS A 200 19.64 14.79 -33.64
N LYS A 201 19.57 13.61 -33.04
CA LYS A 201 18.82 13.34 -31.80
C LYS A 201 19.72 12.69 -30.77
N ARG A 202 19.58 13.12 -29.52
CA ARG A 202 20.24 12.50 -28.37
C ARG A 202 19.19 12.07 -27.37
N PHE A 203 19.24 10.81 -26.93
CA PHE A 203 18.32 10.21 -25.99
C PHE A 203 18.97 10.02 -24.61
N ASP A 204 18.13 9.91 -23.61
CA ASP A 204 18.48 9.50 -22.27
C ASP A 204 17.44 8.46 -21.81
N ASP A 205 17.89 7.41 -21.14
CA ASP A 205 17.01 6.40 -20.60
C ASP A 205 16.65 6.78 -19.16
N ILE A 206 15.38 7.06 -18.92
CA ILE A 206 14.87 7.29 -17.56
C ILE A 206 14.13 6.06 -17.07
N SER A 207 14.27 5.77 -15.80
CA SER A 207 13.48 4.79 -15.10
C SER A 207 12.60 5.50 -14.08
N TYR A 208 11.32 5.22 -14.04
CA TYR A 208 10.40 5.72 -13.01
C TYR A 208 9.43 4.65 -12.60
N THR A 209 8.90 4.76 -11.38
CA THR A 209 7.92 3.81 -10.86
C THR A 209 6.52 4.36 -11.10
N ARG A 210 5.74 3.62 -11.89
CA ARG A 210 4.32 3.87 -12.08
C ARG A 210 3.54 3.08 -11.06
N SER A 211 2.50 3.67 -10.48
CA SER A 211 1.57 2.96 -9.61
C SER A 211 0.17 2.89 -10.21
N THR A 212 -0.57 1.83 -9.89
CA THR A 212 -2.01 1.77 -10.20
C THR A 212 -2.81 2.65 -9.24
N PRO A 213 -4.02 3.06 -9.60
CA PRO A 213 -4.96 3.61 -8.64
C PRO A 213 -5.16 2.64 -7.47
N ARG A 214 -5.33 3.19 -6.27
CA ARG A 214 -5.60 2.39 -5.07
C ARG A 214 -7.00 1.77 -5.16
N GLN A 215 -7.12 0.50 -4.80
CA GLN A 215 -8.36 -0.28 -4.88
C GLN A 215 -8.70 -0.88 -3.52
N LYS A 216 -9.99 -1.09 -3.27
CA LYS A 216 -10.49 -1.79 -2.07
C LYS A 216 -11.27 -3.02 -2.49
N ASP A 217 -11.10 -4.11 -1.73
CA ASP A 217 -11.90 -5.33 -1.85
C ASP A 217 -12.02 -6.01 -0.48
N VAL A 218 -12.85 -7.02 -0.38
CA VAL A 218 -13.05 -7.79 0.85
C VAL A 218 -12.90 -9.26 0.55
N PHE A 219 -11.83 -9.87 1.06
CA PHE A 219 -11.65 -11.30 1.04
C PHE A 219 -12.36 -11.92 2.27
N ARG A 220 -13.30 -12.84 2.05
CA ARG A 220 -14.05 -13.49 3.14
C ARG A 220 -13.49 -14.87 3.40
N ILE A 221 -12.90 -15.04 4.57
CA ILE A 221 -12.45 -16.33 5.06
C ILE A 221 -13.69 -17.03 5.66
N LYS A 222 -14.05 -18.18 5.12
CA LYS A 222 -15.15 -19.02 5.60
C LYS A 222 -14.68 -20.44 5.74
N ASP A 223 -14.96 -21.05 6.89
CA ASP A 223 -14.62 -22.44 7.15
C ASP A 223 -15.58 -23.07 8.16
N GLU A 224 -15.59 -24.40 8.22
CA GLU A 224 -16.33 -25.19 9.20
C GLU A 224 -15.34 -26.04 10.01
N LEU A 225 -15.23 -25.75 11.29
CA LEU A 225 -14.34 -26.46 12.20
C LEU A 225 -15.11 -27.46 13.04
N THR A 226 -14.70 -28.72 12.98
CA THR A 226 -15.32 -29.78 13.78
C THR A 226 -14.59 -29.94 15.11
N LEU A 227 -15.32 -29.99 16.22
CA LEU A 227 -14.76 -30.28 17.54
C LEU A 227 -14.06 -31.64 17.57
N PRO A 228 -12.86 -31.74 18.16
CA PRO A 228 -12.19 -33.03 18.40
C PRO A 228 -13.05 -33.97 19.25
N LYS A 229 -12.99 -35.27 19.00
CA LYS A 229 -13.78 -36.30 19.70
C LYS A 229 -13.69 -36.29 21.22
N GLY A 230 -12.62 -35.73 21.78
CA GLY A 230 -12.43 -35.62 23.23
C GLY A 230 -13.04 -34.38 23.90
N LYS A 231 -13.59 -33.46 23.10
CA LYS A 231 -14.26 -32.24 23.60
C LYS A 231 -15.77 -32.46 23.65
N PRO A 232 -16.45 -31.99 24.68
CA PRO A 232 -17.91 -32.07 24.80
C PRO A 232 -18.61 -31.11 23.82
N ASP A 233 -19.88 -31.37 23.53
CA ASP A 233 -20.73 -30.56 22.66
C ASP A 233 -20.93 -29.16 23.21
N ILE A 234 -21.14 -28.20 22.33
CA ILE A 234 -21.29 -26.79 22.69
C ILE A 234 -22.76 -26.48 23.04
N ASP A 235 -22.99 -25.92 24.23
CA ASP A 235 -24.28 -25.30 24.59
C ASP A 235 -24.27 -23.82 24.19
N THR A 236 -23.24 -23.07 24.59
CA THR A 236 -23.16 -21.62 24.39
C THR A 236 -21.73 -21.16 24.19
N ILE A 237 -21.46 -20.38 23.16
CA ILE A 237 -20.17 -19.70 22.99
C ILE A 237 -20.10 -18.51 23.95
N LEU A 238 -19.06 -18.45 24.77
CA LEU A 238 -18.78 -17.36 25.69
C LEU A 238 -17.88 -16.28 25.04
N TYR A 239 -16.82 -16.70 24.36
CA TYR A 239 -15.86 -15.82 23.71
C TYR A 239 -15.18 -16.55 22.56
N TYR A 240 -14.83 -15.82 21.52
CA TYR A 240 -14.00 -16.34 20.45
C TYR A 240 -13.08 -15.26 19.91
N GLU A 241 -11.98 -15.69 19.33
CA GLU A 241 -11.00 -14.85 18.65
C GLU A 241 -10.53 -15.53 17.37
N MET A 242 -10.43 -14.76 16.30
CA MET A 242 -9.97 -15.22 15.00
C MET A 242 -8.90 -14.26 14.50
N THR A 243 -7.67 -14.75 14.39
CA THR A 243 -6.51 -13.92 14.03
C THR A 243 -5.83 -14.52 12.79
N PRO A 244 -5.88 -13.84 11.64
CA PRO A 244 -5.12 -14.25 10.48
C PRO A 244 -3.63 -14.00 10.73
N VAL A 245 -2.79 -14.97 10.42
CA VAL A 245 -1.34 -14.91 10.59
C VAL A 245 -0.63 -15.37 9.30
N ASN A 246 0.63 -14.95 9.13
CA ASN A 246 1.45 -15.38 7.99
C ASN A 246 0.82 -15.12 6.62
N LEU A 247 0.02 -14.05 6.50
CA LEU A 247 -0.61 -13.70 5.23
C LEU A 247 0.44 -13.41 4.17
N GLN A 248 0.36 -14.12 3.06
CA GLN A 248 1.21 -13.97 1.89
C GLN A 248 0.37 -13.73 0.65
N THR A 249 0.85 -12.84 -0.20
CA THR A 249 0.20 -12.54 -1.47
C THR A 249 1.10 -12.91 -2.63
N ARG A 250 0.53 -13.52 -3.64
CA ARG A 250 1.18 -13.76 -4.92
C ARG A 250 0.34 -13.16 -6.03
N LEU A 251 0.92 -12.24 -6.78
CA LEU A 251 0.29 -11.70 -7.97
C LEU A 251 0.26 -12.76 -9.07
N LEU A 252 -0.85 -12.80 -9.77
CA LEU A 252 -1.11 -13.55 -10.98
C LEU A 252 -1.61 -12.56 -12.04
N GLU A 253 -1.87 -13.01 -13.25
CA GLU A 253 -2.52 -12.16 -14.25
C GLU A 253 -3.97 -11.91 -13.84
N ASP A 254 -4.35 -10.63 -13.68
CA ASP A 254 -5.68 -10.15 -13.28
C ASP A 254 -6.22 -10.76 -11.98
N SER A 255 -5.36 -11.26 -11.10
CA SER A 255 -5.79 -11.83 -9.82
C SER A 255 -4.66 -11.92 -8.78
N ILE A 256 -5.06 -12.06 -7.52
CA ILE A 256 -4.15 -12.18 -6.38
C ILE A 256 -4.49 -13.46 -5.63
N ARG A 257 -3.52 -14.34 -5.46
CA ARG A 257 -3.65 -15.48 -4.54
C ARG A 257 -3.21 -15.04 -3.15
N ILE A 258 -4.07 -15.30 -2.18
CA ILE A 258 -3.84 -15.04 -0.76
C ILE A 258 -3.70 -16.39 -0.06
N THR A 259 -2.62 -16.56 0.69
CA THR A 259 -2.37 -17.74 1.51
C THR A 259 -1.96 -17.31 2.90
N GLY A 260 -2.19 -18.16 3.88
CA GLY A 260 -1.84 -17.91 5.28
C GLY A 260 -2.54 -18.89 6.20
N ASP A 261 -2.60 -18.57 7.47
CA ASP A 261 -3.25 -19.39 8.48
C ASP A 261 -4.20 -18.53 9.31
N LEU A 262 -5.32 -19.10 9.73
CA LEU A 262 -6.27 -18.48 10.64
C LEU A 262 -6.19 -19.18 11.98
N HIS A 263 -5.71 -18.47 12.98
CA HIS A 263 -5.71 -18.91 14.36
C HIS A 263 -7.11 -18.70 14.95
N VAL A 264 -7.72 -19.74 15.47
CA VAL A 264 -9.08 -19.73 16.01
C VAL A 264 -9.07 -20.20 17.45
N PHE A 265 -9.54 -19.34 18.32
CA PHE A 265 -9.80 -19.66 19.72
C PHE A 265 -11.30 -19.54 20.01
N VAL A 266 -11.86 -20.49 20.76
CA VAL A 266 -13.24 -20.44 21.25
C VAL A 266 -13.31 -20.94 22.70
N LEU A 267 -13.96 -20.16 23.54
CA LEU A 267 -14.33 -20.51 24.90
C LEU A 267 -15.85 -20.72 24.94
N TYR A 268 -16.31 -21.84 25.50
CA TYR A 268 -17.72 -22.19 25.47
C TYR A 268 -18.17 -22.93 26.73
N ILE A 269 -19.48 -22.89 26.97
CA ILE A 269 -20.15 -23.73 27.95
C ILE A 269 -20.53 -25.04 27.25
N PRO A 270 -20.11 -26.20 27.81
CA PRO A 270 -20.50 -27.50 27.23
C PRO A 270 -21.92 -27.90 27.65
N VAL A 271 -22.52 -28.81 26.88
CA VAL A 271 -23.81 -29.44 27.23
C VAL A 271 -23.67 -30.31 28.50
N ASP A 272 -22.48 -30.78 28.81
CA ASP A 272 -22.16 -31.56 29.98
C ASP A 272 -22.21 -30.67 31.25
N GLU A 273 -23.19 -30.90 32.12
CA GLU A 273 -23.41 -30.14 33.36
C GLU A 273 -22.29 -30.31 34.41
N GLU A 274 -21.44 -31.35 34.29
CA GLU A 274 -20.28 -31.54 35.16
C GLU A 274 -19.15 -30.56 34.88
N ARG A 275 -19.13 -29.97 33.69
CA ARG A 275 -18.10 -29.04 33.24
C ARG A 275 -18.65 -27.63 33.15
N ARG A 276 -18.01 -26.70 33.82
CA ARG A 276 -18.43 -25.29 33.81
C ARG A 276 -18.08 -24.56 32.53
N MET A 277 -16.94 -24.89 31.93
CA MET A 277 -16.44 -24.29 30.67
C MET A 277 -15.39 -25.18 30.02
N GLU A 278 -15.23 -25.03 28.71
CA GLU A 278 -14.20 -25.65 27.89
C GLU A 278 -13.70 -24.66 26.84
N TYR A 279 -12.52 -24.88 26.32
CA TYR A 279 -11.99 -24.10 25.19
C TYR A 279 -11.37 -24.99 24.11
N LEU A 280 -11.30 -24.45 22.90
CA LEU A 280 -10.59 -25.01 21.77
C LEU A 280 -9.71 -23.93 21.18
N GLU A 281 -8.45 -24.28 20.95
CA GLU A 281 -7.52 -23.50 20.13
C GLU A 281 -7.11 -24.38 18.95
N THR A 282 -7.24 -23.85 17.75
CA THR A 282 -6.95 -24.56 16.50
C THR A 282 -6.50 -23.59 15.43
N GLU A 283 -5.97 -24.13 14.35
CA GLU A 283 -5.50 -23.38 13.21
C GLU A 283 -6.08 -23.97 11.92
N THR A 284 -6.52 -23.12 11.00
CA THR A 284 -6.96 -23.54 9.66
C THR A 284 -6.24 -22.73 8.60
N SER A 285 -6.01 -23.35 7.43
CA SER A 285 -5.27 -22.69 6.36
C SER A 285 -6.17 -21.76 5.54
N ILE A 286 -5.63 -20.60 5.21
CA ILE A 286 -6.23 -19.63 4.29
C ILE A 286 -5.66 -19.88 2.90
N ASP A 287 -6.51 -20.13 1.89
CA ASP A 287 -6.11 -20.17 0.49
C ASP A 287 -7.29 -19.69 -0.38
N GLY A 288 -7.08 -18.60 -1.10
CA GLY A 288 -8.10 -18.04 -1.95
C GLY A 288 -7.54 -17.12 -3.03
N ILE A 289 -8.40 -16.79 -3.99
CA ILE A 289 -8.06 -15.93 -5.12
C ILE A 289 -9.07 -14.78 -5.17
N VAL A 290 -8.53 -13.55 -5.23
CA VAL A 290 -9.30 -12.32 -5.44
C VAL A 290 -9.03 -11.82 -6.85
N GLN A 291 -10.08 -11.48 -7.59
CA GLN A 291 -9.95 -10.86 -8.92
C GLN A 291 -9.50 -9.41 -8.76
N CYS A 292 -8.55 -9.00 -9.54
CA CYS A 292 -7.98 -7.66 -9.50
C CYS A 292 -7.62 -7.22 -10.90
N ASP A 293 -8.44 -6.40 -11.49
CA ASP A 293 -8.12 -5.78 -12.78
C ASP A 293 -6.87 -4.90 -12.64
N GLN A 294 -5.93 -4.97 -13.58
CA GLN A 294 -4.71 -4.17 -13.63
C GLN A 294 -3.53 -4.69 -12.77
N CYS A 295 -3.56 -5.90 -12.24
CA CYS A 295 -2.38 -6.49 -11.64
C CYS A 295 -1.72 -7.51 -12.58
N SER A 296 -0.40 -7.60 -12.52
CA SER A 296 0.38 -8.61 -13.24
C SER A 296 1.47 -9.21 -12.36
N GLU A 297 1.99 -10.39 -12.73
CA GLU A 297 3.02 -11.09 -11.96
C GLU A 297 4.32 -10.29 -11.75
N GLN A 298 4.58 -9.29 -12.59
CA GLN A 298 5.82 -8.49 -12.55
C GLN A 298 5.72 -7.26 -11.65
N MET A 299 4.51 -6.90 -11.23
CA MET A 299 4.29 -5.74 -10.38
C MET A 299 4.67 -6.03 -8.92
N ILE A 300 4.91 -4.98 -8.18
CA ILE A 300 5.23 -5.02 -6.76
C ILE A 300 3.98 -4.64 -5.98
N PRO A 301 3.41 -5.58 -5.18
CA PRO A 301 2.22 -5.30 -4.42
C PRO A 301 2.52 -4.50 -3.13
N ASP A 302 1.66 -3.53 -2.87
CA ASP A 302 1.40 -2.90 -1.58
C ASP A 302 -0.05 -3.24 -1.20
N ILE A 303 -0.22 -4.26 -0.37
CA ILE A 303 -1.52 -4.75 0.05
C ILE A 303 -1.60 -4.69 1.56
N ILE A 304 -2.54 -3.88 2.05
CA ILE A 304 -2.83 -3.75 3.47
C ILE A 304 -4.07 -4.59 3.77
N PHE A 305 -3.91 -5.52 4.70
CA PHE A 305 -5.01 -6.31 5.22
C PHE A 305 -5.49 -5.75 6.55
N GLN A 306 -6.80 -5.61 6.69
CA GLN A 306 -7.45 -5.14 7.90
C GLN A 306 -8.59 -6.09 8.25
N PRO A 307 -8.40 -6.97 9.27
CA PRO A 307 -9.46 -7.85 9.71
C PRO A 307 -10.67 -7.05 10.18
N GLY A 308 -11.85 -7.45 9.70
CA GLY A 308 -13.12 -6.92 10.20
C GLY A 308 -13.66 -7.73 11.37
N CYS A 309 -14.84 -7.36 11.81
CA CYS A 309 -15.50 -8.08 12.89
C CYS A 309 -16.02 -9.43 12.38
N GLY A 310 -15.42 -10.51 12.84
CA GLY A 310 -15.78 -11.86 12.43
C GLY A 310 -17.01 -12.39 13.18
N SER A 311 -17.59 -13.47 12.67
CA SER A 311 -18.69 -14.19 13.31
C SER A 311 -18.37 -15.67 13.46
N MET A 312 -18.91 -16.28 14.52
CA MET A 312 -18.80 -17.71 14.80
C MET A 312 -20.15 -18.23 15.28
N GLU A 313 -20.65 -19.28 14.62
CA GLU A 313 -21.93 -19.91 14.94
C GLU A 313 -21.75 -21.41 15.15
N VAL A 314 -22.53 -21.96 16.09
CA VAL A 314 -22.57 -23.42 16.34
C VAL A 314 -23.60 -24.05 15.45
N LYS A 315 -23.23 -25.14 14.77
CA LYS A 315 -24.13 -25.97 13.95
C LYS A 315 -24.11 -27.42 14.40
N PRO A 316 -25.24 -28.14 14.20
CA PRO A 316 -25.27 -29.57 14.44
C PRO A 316 -24.47 -30.30 13.36
N ASP A 317 -23.80 -31.39 13.75
CA ASP A 317 -23.18 -32.34 12.84
C ASP A 317 -24.23 -33.33 12.26
N GLU A 318 -23.76 -34.35 11.54
CA GLU A 318 -24.62 -35.36 10.91
C GLU A 318 -25.46 -36.17 11.93
N ASP A 319 -24.99 -36.29 13.17
CA ASP A 319 -25.68 -36.98 14.28
C ASP A 319 -26.60 -36.05 15.04
N GLY A 320 -26.62 -34.77 14.76
CA GLY A 320 -27.42 -33.71 15.41
C GLY A 320 -26.80 -33.14 16.67
N GLU A 321 -25.52 -33.44 16.92
CA GLU A 321 -24.75 -32.91 18.05
C GLU A 321 -24.14 -31.53 17.68
N GLN A 322 -24.11 -30.59 18.64
CA GLN A 322 -23.62 -29.22 18.43
C GLN A 322 -22.08 -29.19 18.43
N ARG A 323 -21.47 -29.63 17.35
CA ARG A 323 -20.03 -29.89 17.24
C ARG A 323 -19.34 -29.17 16.08
N ILE A 324 -20.08 -28.48 15.22
CA ILE A 324 -19.51 -27.73 14.10
C ILE A 324 -19.52 -26.25 14.43
N LEU A 325 -18.36 -25.60 14.28
CA LEU A 325 -18.19 -24.15 14.35
C LEU A 325 -18.09 -23.59 12.94
N GLU A 326 -19.13 -22.92 12.47
CA GLU A 326 -19.07 -22.13 11.24
C GLU A 326 -18.43 -20.79 11.54
N ILE A 327 -17.36 -20.46 10.86
CA ILE A 327 -16.61 -19.23 11.02
C ILE A 327 -16.67 -18.39 9.75
N GLU A 328 -16.82 -17.08 9.93
CA GLU A 328 -16.67 -16.11 8.85
C GLU A 328 -15.86 -14.92 9.36
N LEU A 329 -14.75 -14.59 8.67
CA LEU A 329 -13.94 -13.41 8.94
C LEU A 329 -13.76 -12.61 7.64
N PRO A 330 -14.32 -11.38 7.57
CA PRO A 330 -14.04 -10.47 6.47
C PRO A 330 -12.63 -9.88 6.64
N LEU A 331 -11.82 -9.98 5.60
CA LEU A 331 -10.50 -9.37 5.53
C LEU A 331 -10.56 -8.23 4.51
N ASN A 332 -10.66 -7.01 5.01
CA ASN A 332 -10.66 -5.82 4.16
C ASN A 332 -9.27 -5.63 3.56
N MET A 333 -9.22 -5.39 2.26
CA MET A 333 -7.99 -5.23 1.50
C MET A 333 -7.93 -3.85 0.88
N THR A 334 -6.82 -3.18 1.06
CA THR A 334 -6.46 -1.98 0.29
C THR A 334 -5.23 -2.30 -0.53
N MET A 335 -5.34 -2.17 -1.86
CA MET A 335 -4.36 -2.67 -2.81
C MET A 335 -3.85 -1.55 -3.70
N LYS A 336 -2.53 -1.50 -3.90
CA LYS A 336 -1.84 -0.66 -4.86
C LYS A 336 -0.67 -1.46 -5.45
N PHE A 337 -0.41 -1.30 -6.74
CA PHE A 337 0.65 -2.03 -7.42
C PHE A 337 1.63 -1.06 -8.04
N TYR A 338 2.90 -1.40 -8.00
CA TYR A 338 3.99 -0.60 -8.56
C TYR A 338 4.68 -1.35 -9.67
N GLU A 339 5.06 -0.62 -10.72
CA GLU A 339 5.76 -1.14 -11.89
C GLU A 339 6.90 -0.19 -12.26
N ASP A 340 8.10 -0.73 -12.49
CA ASP A 340 9.22 0.04 -12.99
C ASP A 340 9.14 0.16 -14.51
N VAL A 341 8.97 1.38 -14.97
CA VAL A 341 8.88 1.73 -16.39
C VAL A 341 10.18 2.35 -16.85
N LYS A 342 10.75 1.83 -17.95
CA LYS A 342 11.88 2.44 -18.65
C LYS A 342 11.36 3.18 -19.86
N LEU A 343 11.69 4.46 -19.93
CA LEU A 343 11.27 5.33 -21.00
C LEU A 343 12.48 6.02 -21.63
N PRO A 344 12.79 5.76 -22.91
CA PRO A 344 13.77 6.55 -23.63
C PRO A 344 13.17 7.92 -23.94
N ILE A 345 13.71 8.97 -23.34
CA ILE A 345 13.29 10.35 -23.59
C ILE A 345 14.28 11.07 -24.48
N LEU A 346 13.77 12.01 -25.28
CA LEU A 346 14.59 12.90 -26.06
C LEU A 346 15.28 13.92 -25.14
N LYS A 347 16.59 13.84 -25.00
CA LYS A 347 17.40 14.73 -24.16
C LYS A 347 17.71 16.04 -24.84
N ASP A 348 18.09 15.95 -26.14
CA ASP A 348 18.43 17.08 -26.99
C ASP A 348 18.27 16.71 -28.47
N ALA A 349 18.06 17.72 -29.31
CA ALA A 349 18.06 17.58 -30.76
C ALA A 349 18.48 18.90 -31.40
N TYR A 350 19.05 18.80 -32.61
CA TYR A 350 19.31 19.93 -33.48
C TYR A 350 19.20 19.49 -34.94
N SER A 351 19.05 20.45 -35.84
CA SER A 351 19.00 20.18 -37.26
C SER A 351 20.02 21.04 -37.99
N THR A 352 20.68 20.46 -39.02
CA THR A 352 21.54 21.20 -39.92
C THR A 352 20.75 21.87 -41.06
N ALA A 353 19.45 21.57 -41.19
CA ALA A 353 18.56 22.12 -42.23
C ALA A 353 17.69 23.29 -41.75
N CYS A 354 17.41 23.41 -40.45
CA CYS A 354 16.60 24.47 -39.84
C CYS A 354 17.09 24.78 -38.43
N GLU A 355 16.68 25.93 -37.87
CA GLU A 355 16.86 26.19 -36.43
C GLU A 355 15.77 25.48 -35.68
N LEU A 356 16.15 24.68 -34.65
CA LEU A 356 15.26 23.92 -33.80
C LEU A 356 15.36 24.43 -32.36
N THR A 357 14.25 24.93 -31.84
CA THR A 357 14.13 25.36 -30.45
C THR A 357 13.34 24.33 -29.65
N LEU A 358 13.91 23.88 -28.52
CA LEU A 358 13.32 22.86 -27.65
C LEU A 358 12.84 23.50 -26.34
N SER A 359 11.56 23.37 -26.06
CA SER A 359 11.00 23.79 -24.78
C SER A 359 11.10 22.64 -23.78
N LYS A 360 11.83 22.86 -22.68
CA LYS A 360 12.06 21.86 -21.62
C LYS A 360 11.28 22.23 -20.36
N LYS A 361 10.70 21.20 -19.69
CA LYS A 361 10.08 21.35 -18.38
C LYS A 361 10.71 20.38 -17.39
N PRO A 362 11.00 20.80 -16.15
CA PRO A 362 11.42 19.89 -15.09
C PRO A 362 10.25 19.01 -14.66
N VAL A 363 10.50 17.74 -14.48
CA VAL A 363 9.57 16.74 -13.96
C VAL A 363 10.24 15.98 -12.84
N THR A 364 9.52 15.81 -11.72
CA THR A 364 9.95 15.00 -10.58
C THR A 364 9.07 13.76 -10.52
N PHE A 365 9.67 12.62 -10.26
CA PHE A 365 9.01 11.32 -10.18
C PHE A 365 9.68 10.44 -9.13
N GLU A 366 8.98 9.41 -8.70
CA GLU A 366 9.50 8.42 -7.77
C GLU A 366 10.11 7.23 -8.52
N GLN A 367 11.17 6.68 -7.93
CA GLN A 367 11.79 5.44 -8.35
C GLN A 367 11.80 4.49 -7.16
N LEU A 368 11.37 3.24 -7.38
CA LEU A 368 11.50 2.22 -6.37
C LEU A 368 12.98 1.96 -6.09
N LEU A 369 13.40 2.20 -4.86
CA LEU A 369 14.74 1.87 -4.41
C LEU A 369 14.82 0.38 -4.08
N LEU A 370 13.91 -0.10 -3.22
CA LEU A 370 13.80 -1.51 -2.93
C LEU A 370 12.51 -1.85 -2.15
N LYS A 371 12.12 -3.14 -2.17
CA LYS A 371 11.18 -3.76 -1.23
C LYS A 371 11.94 -4.74 -0.36
N THR A 372 11.77 -4.66 0.96
CA THR A 372 12.45 -5.54 1.93
C THR A 372 11.50 -5.99 3.01
N GLN A 373 11.82 -7.12 3.64
CA GLN A 373 11.08 -7.66 4.77
C GLN A 373 12.07 -8.21 5.81
N ASN A 374 11.88 -7.85 7.05
CA ASN A 374 12.68 -8.28 8.18
C ASN A 374 11.82 -9.02 9.19
N VAL A 375 12.44 -9.93 9.93
CA VAL A 375 11.81 -10.66 11.04
C VAL A 375 12.47 -10.25 12.35
N ILE A 376 11.66 -9.76 13.26
CA ILE A 376 12.08 -9.32 14.60
C ILE A 376 11.59 -10.35 15.60
N ARG A 377 12.43 -10.73 16.53
CA ARG A 377 12.06 -11.62 17.64
C ARG A 377 12.20 -10.85 18.94
N VAL A 378 11.11 -10.75 19.67
CA VAL A 378 11.07 -10.11 20.98
C VAL A 378 10.61 -11.11 22.02
N SER A 379 11.13 -11.00 23.23
CA SER A 379 10.70 -11.84 24.36
C SER A 379 10.84 -11.09 25.67
N ASP A 380 9.93 -11.35 26.58
CA ASP A 380 9.97 -10.80 27.91
C ASP A 380 9.39 -11.79 28.93
N GLN A 381 9.79 -11.62 30.21
CA GLN A 381 9.25 -12.34 31.35
C GLN A 381 8.25 -11.44 32.06
N ILE A 382 7.01 -11.93 32.13
CA ILE A 382 5.88 -11.17 32.61
C ILE A 382 5.43 -11.78 33.96
N LYS A 383 5.25 -10.93 34.94
CA LYS A 383 4.72 -11.30 36.26
C LYS A 383 3.36 -10.67 36.43
N PRO A 384 2.31 -11.47 36.68
CA PRO A 384 1.02 -10.94 37.10
C PRO A 384 1.17 -10.08 38.35
N ASP A 385 0.31 -9.09 38.49
CA ASP A 385 0.24 -8.26 39.70
C ASP A 385 -0.15 -9.11 40.93
N ASP A 386 0.31 -8.75 42.12
CA ASP A 386 0.01 -9.44 43.40
C ASP A 386 -1.50 -9.58 43.66
N LYS A 387 -2.35 -8.85 42.96
CA LYS A 387 -3.83 -8.88 43.08
C LYS A 387 -4.48 -9.85 42.09
N GLN A 388 -3.74 -10.36 41.14
CA GLN A 388 -4.25 -11.31 40.16
C GLN A 388 -4.14 -12.72 40.69
N GLU A 389 -5.12 -13.56 40.30
CA GLU A 389 -5.13 -14.97 40.67
C GLU A 389 -3.97 -15.71 39.98
N ARG A 390 -3.49 -16.76 40.64
CA ARG A 390 -2.42 -17.59 40.09
C ARG A 390 -2.84 -18.30 38.82
N ILE A 391 -1.91 -18.39 37.89
CA ILE A 391 -2.10 -19.03 36.59
C ILE A 391 -2.04 -20.55 36.76
N LEU A 392 -3.10 -21.24 36.39
CA LEU A 392 -3.15 -22.70 36.30
C LEU A 392 -2.79 -23.16 34.87
N GLN A 393 -3.38 -22.51 33.87
CA GLN A 393 -3.19 -22.84 32.47
C GLN A 393 -3.45 -21.63 31.59
N ILE A 394 -2.60 -21.39 30.58
CA ILE A 394 -2.82 -20.38 29.56
C ILE A 394 -3.83 -20.94 28.54
N CYS A 395 -4.87 -20.16 28.21
CA CYS A 395 -5.90 -20.53 27.24
C CYS A 395 -5.52 -20.04 25.84
N THR A 396 -5.20 -18.75 25.74
CA THR A 396 -4.82 -18.09 24.48
C THR A 396 -4.05 -16.80 24.76
N ALA A 397 -3.31 -16.35 23.78
CA ALA A 397 -2.64 -15.06 23.81
C ALA A 397 -2.78 -14.38 22.44
N SER A 398 -3.23 -13.15 22.46
CA SER A 398 -3.29 -12.28 21.29
C SER A 398 -2.46 -11.02 21.50
N GLY A 399 -2.18 -10.30 20.42
CA GLY A 399 -1.36 -9.10 20.53
C GLY A 399 -1.50 -8.19 19.33
N ARG A 400 -1.00 -6.97 19.51
CA ARG A 400 -0.91 -5.96 18.44
C ARG A 400 0.44 -5.25 18.53
N VAL A 401 0.95 -4.83 17.36
CA VAL A 401 2.17 -4.03 17.25
C VAL A 401 1.77 -2.57 17.13
N GLN A 402 2.46 -1.73 17.87
CA GLN A 402 2.38 -0.28 17.74
C GLN A 402 3.78 0.26 17.51
N ILE A 403 3.96 1.04 16.45
CA ILE A 403 5.19 1.77 16.18
C ILE A 403 5.06 3.15 16.80
N ASP A 404 5.95 3.48 17.74
CA ASP A 404 5.95 4.77 18.43
C ASP A 404 6.84 5.78 17.70
N GLU A 405 7.98 5.31 17.15
CA GLU A 405 8.93 6.17 16.43
C GLU A 405 9.52 5.43 15.23
N GLN A 406 9.65 6.16 14.13
CA GLN A 406 10.31 5.70 12.91
C GLN A 406 11.14 6.83 12.32
N GLU A 407 12.41 6.56 12.05
CA GLU A 407 13.36 7.59 11.58
C GLU A 407 14.30 7.01 10.53
N ILE A 408 14.49 7.74 9.42
CA ILE A 408 15.54 7.41 8.46
C ILE A 408 16.88 7.83 9.07
N ARG A 409 17.79 6.87 9.18
CA ARG A 409 19.19 7.08 9.57
C ARG A 409 20.12 6.68 8.44
N GLU A 410 21.42 6.85 8.65
CA GLU A 410 22.41 6.44 7.65
C GLU A 410 22.26 4.95 7.30
N ASP A 411 22.02 4.65 6.02
CA ASP A 411 21.84 3.31 5.46
C ASP A 411 20.67 2.49 6.04
N GLY A 412 19.60 3.13 6.57
CA GLY A 412 18.46 2.36 7.04
C GLY A 412 17.36 3.14 7.75
N ILE A 413 16.38 2.40 8.28
CA ILE A 413 15.25 2.92 9.06
C ILE A 413 15.36 2.35 10.47
N ALA A 414 15.42 3.24 11.46
CA ALA A 414 15.31 2.88 12.87
C ALA A 414 13.84 2.87 13.27
N LEU A 415 13.42 1.82 13.96
CA LEU A 415 12.07 1.60 14.44
C LEU A 415 12.10 1.38 15.95
N GLU A 416 11.23 2.06 16.66
CA GLU A 416 10.95 1.84 18.07
C GLU A 416 9.44 1.65 18.25
N GLY A 417 9.06 0.72 19.13
CA GLY A 417 7.64 0.44 19.35
C GLY A 417 7.41 -0.58 20.44
N ILE A 418 6.17 -0.98 20.58
CA ILE A 418 5.72 -1.93 21.58
C ILE A 418 4.89 -3.05 20.95
N VAL A 419 4.92 -4.20 21.58
CA VAL A 419 3.95 -5.28 21.38
C VAL A 419 3.05 -5.31 22.60
N ALA A 420 1.78 -4.97 22.44
CA ALA A 420 0.78 -5.11 23.47
C ALA A 420 0.17 -6.53 23.39
N LEU A 421 0.25 -7.28 24.47
CA LEU A 421 -0.28 -8.64 24.59
C LEU A 421 -1.48 -8.67 25.52
N ASP A 422 -2.45 -9.49 25.17
CA ASP A 422 -3.63 -9.83 25.97
C ASP A 422 -3.70 -11.35 26.13
N ILE A 423 -3.54 -11.84 27.35
CA ILE A 423 -3.42 -13.26 27.67
C ILE A 423 -4.59 -13.67 28.53
N LEU A 424 -5.36 -14.68 28.09
CA LEU A 424 -6.45 -15.29 28.83
C LEU A 424 -5.96 -16.59 29.46
N TYR A 425 -6.25 -16.82 30.75
CA TYR A 425 -5.80 -17.99 31.47
C TYR A 425 -6.84 -18.52 32.46
N ILE A 426 -6.74 -19.82 32.77
CA ILE A 426 -7.47 -20.46 33.85
C ILE A 426 -6.70 -20.21 35.15
N THR A 427 -7.41 -19.90 36.22
CA THR A 427 -6.85 -19.64 37.54
C THR A 427 -6.91 -20.88 38.44
N GLU A 428 -6.20 -20.84 39.57
CA GLU A 428 -6.32 -21.86 40.64
C GLU A 428 -7.59 -21.67 41.52
N ASN A 429 -8.34 -20.58 41.34
CA ASN A 429 -9.47 -20.22 42.15
C ASN A 429 -10.79 -20.60 41.45
N ASP A 430 -11.53 -21.56 42.02
CA ASP A 430 -12.81 -22.04 41.48
C ASP A 430 -13.89 -20.97 41.45
N ASP A 431 -13.83 -19.94 42.33
CA ASP A 431 -14.79 -18.83 42.37
C ASP A 431 -14.49 -17.79 41.27
N GLN A 432 -13.22 -17.74 40.78
CA GLN A 432 -12.80 -16.88 39.69
C GLN A 432 -12.02 -17.71 38.66
N PRO A 433 -12.67 -18.60 37.91
CA PRO A 433 -12.00 -19.63 37.13
C PRO A 433 -11.20 -19.07 35.92
N LEU A 434 -11.44 -17.83 35.54
CA LEU A 434 -10.74 -17.15 34.44
C LEU A 434 -10.11 -15.84 34.88
N GLY A 435 -8.91 -15.57 34.36
CA GLY A 435 -8.21 -14.29 34.49
C GLY A 435 -7.67 -13.82 33.16
N SER A 436 -7.44 -12.52 33.05
CA SER A 436 -6.72 -11.93 31.93
C SER A 436 -5.51 -11.12 32.40
N LEU A 437 -4.49 -11.08 31.57
CA LEU A 437 -3.25 -10.36 31.81
C LEU A 437 -2.87 -9.54 30.58
N ASN A 438 -2.74 -8.24 30.75
CA ASN A 438 -2.23 -7.35 29.72
C ASN A 438 -0.73 -7.09 29.96
N ALA A 439 0.05 -7.20 28.91
CA ALA A 439 1.49 -6.97 28.99
C ALA A 439 1.98 -6.14 27.80
N VAL A 440 3.07 -5.42 27.98
CA VAL A 440 3.69 -4.60 26.94
C VAL A 440 5.16 -4.96 26.83
N ILE A 441 5.59 -5.36 25.63
CA ILE A 441 6.97 -5.70 25.35
C ILE A 441 7.56 -4.64 24.41
N PRO A 442 8.50 -3.80 24.86
CA PRO A 442 9.15 -2.82 24.01
C PRO A 442 10.13 -3.50 23.05
N PHE A 443 10.29 -2.92 21.86
CA PHE A 443 11.31 -3.37 20.93
C PHE A 443 11.94 -2.18 20.18
N GLN A 444 13.18 -2.42 19.73
CA GLN A 444 13.90 -1.52 18.84
C GLN A 444 14.48 -2.37 17.71
N HIS A 445 14.43 -1.86 16.50
CA HIS A 445 14.97 -2.54 15.34
C HIS A 445 15.57 -1.56 14.35
N PHE A 446 16.65 -1.95 13.69
CA PHE A 446 17.24 -1.22 12.59
C PHE A 446 17.14 -2.05 11.32
N MET A 447 16.41 -1.53 10.34
CA MET A 447 16.24 -2.14 9.03
C MET A 447 17.28 -1.55 8.09
N GLU A 448 18.28 -2.35 7.69
CA GLU A 448 19.33 -1.91 6.76
C GLU A 448 18.75 -1.71 5.36
N ILE A 449 18.92 -0.51 4.81
CA ILE A 449 18.50 -0.10 3.47
C ILE A 449 19.60 0.77 2.89
N LYS A 450 20.45 0.16 2.07
CA LYS A 450 21.58 0.86 1.46
C LYS A 450 21.13 1.91 0.46
N GLY A 451 21.67 3.11 0.61
CA GLY A 451 21.41 4.22 -0.30
C GLY A 451 20.12 4.99 -0.02
N ILE A 452 19.43 4.70 1.08
CA ILE A 452 18.30 5.52 1.54
C ILE A 452 18.79 6.91 1.97
N SER A 453 18.04 7.94 1.61
CA SER A 453 18.26 9.33 1.94
C SER A 453 17.16 9.85 2.85
N PRO A 454 17.42 10.86 3.74
CA PRO A 454 16.38 11.45 4.58
C PRO A 454 15.19 12.07 3.84
N GLU A 455 15.36 12.34 2.55
CA GLU A 455 14.31 12.91 1.69
C GLU A 455 13.48 11.82 0.98
N ASP A 456 13.86 10.54 1.13
CA ASP A 456 13.16 9.43 0.51
C ASP A 456 11.85 9.12 1.24
N HIS A 457 10.91 8.55 0.49
CA HIS A 457 9.61 8.15 0.99
C HIS A 457 9.57 6.62 1.16
N TYR A 458 8.90 6.14 2.21
CA TYR A 458 8.71 4.71 2.43
C TYR A 458 7.33 4.38 2.97
N LEU A 459 6.88 3.16 2.66
CA LEU A 459 5.67 2.55 3.19
C LEU A 459 6.10 1.41 4.12
N LEU A 460 5.67 1.46 5.37
CA LEU A 460 5.99 0.47 6.39
C LEU A 460 4.74 -0.32 6.76
N GLN A 461 4.87 -1.64 6.85
CA GLN A 461 3.82 -2.53 7.35
C GLN A 461 4.43 -3.46 8.41
N THR A 462 3.68 -3.67 9.49
CA THR A 462 4.09 -4.52 10.60
C THR A 462 2.98 -5.50 10.94
N ASP A 463 3.34 -6.79 11.05
CA ASP A 463 2.41 -7.85 11.40
C ASP A 463 3.01 -8.77 12.46
N ILE A 464 2.17 -9.41 13.26
CA ILE A 464 2.56 -10.47 14.16
C ILE A 464 2.48 -11.80 13.40
N SER A 465 3.63 -12.46 13.25
CA SER A 465 3.69 -13.79 12.62
C SER A 465 3.43 -14.91 13.61
N GLN A 466 3.82 -14.74 14.87
CA GLN A 466 3.67 -15.77 15.90
C GLN A 466 3.68 -15.15 17.30
N ILE A 467 2.82 -15.66 18.18
CA ILE A 467 2.85 -15.43 19.61
C ILE A 467 3.00 -16.79 20.29
N SER A 468 3.89 -16.88 21.26
CA SER A 468 4.06 -18.06 22.11
C SER A 468 4.21 -17.63 23.56
N VAL A 469 3.29 -18.05 24.41
CA VAL A 469 3.32 -17.77 25.84
C VAL A 469 3.43 -19.08 26.60
N ILE A 470 4.43 -19.21 27.45
CA ILE A 470 4.69 -20.40 28.24
C ILE A 470 4.76 -20.04 29.72
N MET A 471 4.21 -20.90 30.57
CA MET A 471 4.37 -20.78 32.01
C MET A 471 5.78 -21.19 32.42
N LEU A 472 6.47 -20.33 33.16
CA LEU A 472 7.69 -20.69 33.88
C LEU A 472 7.34 -21.26 35.26
N ASP A 473 6.38 -20.62 35.94
CA ASP A 473 5.73 -21.12 37.15
C ASP A 473 4.31 -20.50 37.29
N ALA A 474 3.63 -20.70 38.43
CA ALA A 474 2.27 -20.20 38.67
C ALA A 474 2.18 -18.66 38.80
N ALA A 475 3.31 -17.95 38.83
CA ALA A 475 3.40 -16.51 39.02
C ALA A 475 4.33 -15.83 37.97
N GLU A 476 4.81 -16.56 36.98
CA GLU A 476 5.71 -16.02 35.95
C GLU A 476 5.50 -16.73 34.62
N ILE A 477 5.37 -15.95 33.56
CA ILE A 477 5.23 -16.44 32.18
C ILE A 477 6.33 -15.82 31.30
N GLU A 478 6.76 -16.55 30.29
CA GLU A 478 7.62 -16.02 29.22
C GLU A 478 6.80 -15.86 27.94
N ALA A 479 6.76 -14.64 27.41
CA ALA A 479 6.16 -14.36 26.14
C ALA A 479 7.23 -14.17 25.06
N LYS A 480 7.04 -14.81 23.91
CA LYS A 480 7.87 -14.71 22.72
C LYS A 480 7.01 -14.31 21.54
N VAL A 481 7.39 -13.24 20.86
CA VAL A 481 6.65 -12.74 19.70
C VAL A 481 7.60 -12.63 18.51
N VAL A 482 7.12 -13.09 17.37
CA VAL A 482 7.81 -12.93 16.09
C VAL A 482 7.02 -11.93 15.26
N LEU A 483 7.68 -10.83 14.91
CA LEU A 483 7.12 -9.76 14.09
C LEU A 483 7.68 -9.85 12.69
N SER A 484 6.86 -9.58 11.70
CA SER A 484 7.25 -9.31 10.32
C SER A 484 7.15 -7.81 10.07
N VAL A 485 8.23 -7.20 9.61
CA VAL A 485 8.26 -5.80 9.23
C VAL A 485 8.68 -5.69 7.79
N SER A 486 7.84 -5.13 6.94
CA SER A 486 8.13 -4.91 5.53
C SER A 486 8.17 -3.42 5.20
N ALA A 487 9.07 -3.04 4.29
CA ALA A 487 9.17 -1.69 3.79
C ALA A 487 9.28 -1.67 2.26
N ILE A 488 8.58 -0.72 1.63
CA ILE A 488 8.74 -0.35 0.24
C ILE A 488 9.31 1.07 0.25
N VAL A 489 10.48 1.26 -0.35
CA VAL A 489 11.21 2.53 -0.31
C VAL A 489 11.32 3.12 -1.69
N PHE A 490 10.99 4.39 -1.81
CA PHE A 490 11.04 5.17 -3.04
C PHE A 490 12.02 6.33 -2.88
N THR A 491 12.84 6.54 -3.90
CA THR A 491 13.71 7.72 -4.02
C THR A 491 13.12 8.72 -5.00
N SER A 492 13.32 10.00 -4.73
CA SER A 492 12.88 11.06 -5.63
C SER A 492 13.94 11.31 -6.71
N ALA A 493 13.53 11.26 -7.97
CA ALA A 493 14.36 11.57 -9.11
C ALA A 493 13.71 12.66 -9.97
N GLY A 494 14.52 13.36 -10.75
CA GLY A 494 14.02 14.41 -11.63
C GLY A 494 14.78 14.47 -12.94
N CYS A 495 14.08 14.86 -13.99
CA CYS A 495 14.67 15.12 -15.29
C CYS A 495 14.00 16.31 -15.99
N ASN A 496 14.64 16.81 -17.06
CA ASN A 496 14.01 17.79 -17.94
C ASN A 496 13.45 17.06 -19.16
N VAL A 497 12.15 17.12 -19.35
CA VAL A 497 11.47 16.56 -20.54
C VAL A 497 11.23 17.64 -21.58
N ILE A 498 11.38 17.30 -22.85
CA ILE A 498 11.04 18.17 -23.97
C ILE A 498 9.53 18.04 -24.18
N THR A 499 8.83 19.17 -24.13
CA THR A 499 7.36 19.22 -24.25
C THR A 499 6.89 19.86 -25.56
N GLN A 500 7.76 20.62 -26.22
CA GLN A 500 7.44 21.32 -27.46
C GLN A 500 8.70 21.54 -28.29
N ILE A 501 8.55 21.51 -29.59
CA ILE A 501 9.58 21.91 -30.58
C ILE A 501 9.04 23.05 -31.45
N GLU A 502 9.90 24.00 -31.78
CA GLU A 502 9.62 25.07 -32.71
C GLU A 502 10.69 25.12 -33.79
N GLU A 503 10.26 25.17 -35.05
CA GLU A 503 11.13 25.25 -36.21
C GLU A 503 11.18 26.68 -36.71
N ALA A 504 12.38 27.15 -37.02
CA ALA A 504 12.60 28.42 -37.66
C ALA A 504 13.54 28.26 -38.86
N PRO A 505 13.41 29.13 -39.86
CA PRO A 505 14.37 29.15 -40.98
C PRO A 505 15.78 29.35 -40.45
N GLN A 506 16.74 28.67 -41.08
CA GLN A 506 18.14 28.77 -40.73
C GLN A 506 18.68 30.19 -40.98
N ASP A 507 19.45 30.74 -40.04
CA ASP A 507 20.11 32.03 -40.20
C ASP A 507 21.29 31.93 -41.23
N LEU A 508 20.92 32.13 -42.49
CA LEU A 508 21.86 32.06 -43.60
C LEU A 508 23.02 33.11 -43.48
N GLU A 509 22.77 34.27 -42.85
CA GLU A 509 23.81 35.28 -42.65
C GLU A 509 24.87 34.81 -41.64
N ARG A 510 24.42 34.19 -40.55
CA ARG A 510 25.30 33.56 -39.57
C ARG A 510 26.10 32.43 -40.16
N LEU A 511 25.43 31.56 -40.91
CA LEU A 511 26.07 30.45 -41.61
C LEU A 511 27.12 30.89 -42.61
N GLN A 512 26.86 31.92 -43.44
CA GLN A 512 27.81 32.41 -44.40
C GLN A 512 29.06 33.02 -43.76
N LYS A 513 28.95 33.59 -42.56
CA LYS A 513 30.05 34.14 -41.77
C LYS A 513 30.91 33.07 -41.10
N MET A 514 30.39 31.86 -40.91
CA MET A 514 31.14 30.76 -40.31
C MET A 514 32.15 30.20 -41.33
N PRO A 515 33.42 29.98 -40.92
CA PRO A 515 34.42 29.36 -41.80
C PRO A 515 34.00 27.95 -42.21
N GLY A 516 34.31 27.55 -43.46
CA GLY A 516 34.02 26.21 -43.95
C GLY A 516 34.78 25.07 -43.23
N ILE A 517 35.98 25.41 -42.72
CA ILE A 517 36.83 24.51 -41.92
C ILE A 517 37.36 25.29 -40.71
N VAL A 518 37.27 24.71 -39.54
CA VAL A 518 37.71 25.29 -38.27
C VAL A 518 38.60 24.33 -37.52
N GLY A 519 39.73 24.80 -37.04
CA GLY A 519 40.51 24.08 -36.03
C GLY A 519 39.97 24.45 -34.62
N PHE A 520 39.43 23.50 -33.90
CA PHE A 520 38.83 23.68 -32.57
C PHE A 520 39.72 23.02 -31.51
N ILE A 521 39.87 23.68 -30.36
CA ILE A 521 40.52 23.08 -29.19
C ILE A 521 39.45 22.86 -28.16
N VAL A 522 39.26 21.60 -27.75
CA VAL A 522 38.22 21.17 -26.78
C VAL A 522 38.47 21.86 -25.44
N SER A 523 37.46 22.51 -24.89
CA SER A 523 37.46 23.12 -23.57
C SER A 523 36.93 22.17 -22.50
N ASP A 524 37.14 22.51 -21.22
CA ASP A 524 36.83 21.64 -20.05
C ASP A 524 35.40 21.12 -19.98
N ASN A 525 34.43 21.77 -20.62
CA ASN A 525 33.00 21.42 -20.55
C ASN A 525 32.34 21.16 -21.91
N SER A 526 33.10 20.91 -22.95
CA SER A 526 32.56 20.72 -24.31
C SER A 526 32.46 19.23 -24.63
N SER A 527 31.25 18.73 -24.90
CA SER A 527 31.06 17.42 -25.51
C SER A 527 31.14 17.49 -27.04
N LEU A 528 31.45 16.38 -27.70
CA LEU A 528 31.44 16.30 -29.17
C LEU A 528 30.09 16.70 -29.75
N TRP A 529 29.00 16.36 -29.06
CA TRP A 529 27.63 16.77 -29.39
C TRP A 529 27.43 18.29 -29.36
N ASP A 530 27.90 18.98 -28.32
CA ASP A 530 27.76 20.43 -28.22
C ASP A 530 28.55 21.15 -29.28
N ILE A 531 29.77 20.64 -29.59
CA ILE A 531 30.62 21.15 -30.66
C ILE A 531 29.93 20.96 -32.03
N ALA A 532 29.39 19.77 -32.28
CA ALA A 532 28.68 19.48 -33.53
C ALA A 532 27.46 20.38 -33.73
N LYS A 533 26.67 20.58 -32.65
CA LYS A 533 25.50 21.46 -32.62
C LYS A 533 25.87 22.92 -32.89
N GLU A 534 26.94 23.42 -32.26
CA GLU A 534 27.42 24.80 -32.44
C GLU A 534 27.92 25.07 -33.88
N TYR A 535 28.63 24.11 -34.46
CA TYR A 535 29.23 24.25 -35.77
C TYR A 535 28.37 23.68 -36.90
N GLN A 536 27.11 23.31 -36.63
CA GLN A 536 26.14 22.83 -37.62
C GLN A 536 26.68 21.66 -38.47
N THR A 537 27.23 20.66 -37.79
CA THR A 537 27.76 19.44 -38.39
C THR A 537 27.29 18.23 -37.57
N SER A 538 27.63 17.02 -37.99
CA SER A 538 27.29 15.82 -37.22
C SER A 538 28.46 15.34 -36.36
N PRO A 539 28.20 14.71 -35.18
CA PRO A 539 29.25 14.06 -34.41
C PRO A 539 30.05 13.04 -35.24
N GLU A 540 29.34 12.27 -36.07
CA GLU A 540 29.93 11.26 -36.93
C GLU A 540 30.90 11.89 -37.94
N SER A 541 30.54 13.03 -38.54
CA SER A 541 31.41 13.76 -39.48
C SER A 541 32.68 14.29 -38.79
N ILE A 542 32.53 14.75 -37.51
CA ILE A 542 33.72 15.18 -36.75
C ILE A 542 34.60 13.97 -36.44
N MET A 543 34.01 12.84 -36.04
CA MET A 543 34.77 11.61 -35.78
C MET A 543 35.52 11.11 -37.00
N GLU A 544 34.85 11.03 -38.14
CA GLU A 544 35.46 10.59 -39.40
C GLU A 544 36.61 11.49 -39.80
N LEU A 545 36.41 12.81 -39.77
CA LEU A 545 37.42 13.79 -40.17
C LEU A 545 38.68 13.77 -39.30
N ASN A 546 38.53 13.43 -38.02
CA ASN A 546 39.61 13.42 -37.04
C ASN A 546 40.13 12.00 -36.71
N GLY A 547 39.57 10.96 -37.31
CA GLY A 547 39.94 9.58 -37.03
C GLY A 547 39.63 9.12 -35.61
N LEU A 548 38.57 9.67 -34.97
CA LEU A 548 38.14 9.29 -33.63
C LEU A 548 37.35 7.98 -33.68
N THR A 549 37.55 7.14 -32.67
CA THR A 549 36.86 5.85 -32.54
C THR A 549 35.68 5.89 -31.56
N SER A 550 35.52 7.01 -30.80
CA SER A 550 34.44 7.25 -29.87
C SER A 550 34.10 8.74 -29.80
N GLU A 551 32.94 9.08 -29.27
CA GLU A 551 32.52 10.47 -29.02
C GLU A 551 33.24 11.12 -27.82
N GLU A 552 34.06 10.38 -27.09
CA GLU A 552 34.80 10.90 -25.96
C GLU A 552 35.92 11.82 -26.42
N VAL A 553 35.89 13.07 -25.98
CA VAL A 553 36.89 14.09 -26.22
C VAL A 553 37.38 14.65 -24.89
N HIS A 554 38.65 15.03 -24.84
CA HIS A 554 39.27 15.55 -23.63
C HIS A 554 39.71 17.01 -23.82
N PRO A 555 39.74 17.79 -22.75
CA PRO A 555 40.26 19.17 -22.78
C PRO A 555 41.65 19.21 -23.38
N GLY A 556 41.83 20.09 -24.36
CA GLY A 556 43.09 20.24 -25.10
C GLY A 556 43.18 19.44 -26.40
N ASP A 557 42.25 18.54 -26.68
CA ASP A 557 42.17 17.83 -27.95
C ASP A 557 41.96 18.83 -29.09
N ARG A 558 42.62 18.55 -30.24
CA ARG A 558 42.52 19.42 -31.41
C ARG A 558 41.69 18.74 -32.46
N LEU A 559 40.53 19.33 -32.75
CA LEU A 559 39.59 18.81 -33.72
C LEU A 559 39.55 19.68 -34.97
N LEU A 560 39.47 19.04 -36.12
CA LEU A 560 39.14 19.70 -37.38
C LEU A 560 37.62 19.57 -37.57
N LEU A 561 36.95 20.69 -37.73
CA LEU A 561 35.51 20.75 -37.96
C LEU A 561 35.26 21.20 -39.39
N ALA A 562 34.44 20.47 -40.13
CA ALA A 562 33.98 20.88 -41.46
C ALA A 562 32.47 21.14 -41.37
N LYS A 563 32.06 22.30 -41.85
CA LYS A 563 30.66 22.67 -41.94
C LYS A 563 29.97 21.80 -42.97
N GLN A 564 28.88 21.16 -42.58
CA GLN A 564 28.00 20.45 -43.50
C GLN A 564 27.03 21.47 -44.12
N VAL A 565 27.13 21.72 -45.40
CA VAL A 565 26.19 22.56 -46.15
C VAL A 565 25.46 21.62 -47.10
N ASP A 566 24.32 21.13 -46.71
CA ASP A 566 23.45 20.36 -47.58
C ASP A 566 22.68 21.33 -48.49
N GLY A 567 22.97 21.30 -49.79
CA GLY A 567 22.20 21.99 -50.83
C GLY A 567 22.74 23.35 -51.27
N LEU A 568 23.87 23.37 -52.01
CA LEU A 568 24.14 24.33 -53.07
C LEU A 568 24.06 23.63 -54.43
#